data_c05732ca581c384648406da264935193
#
_entry.id   c05732ca581c384648406da264935193
#
_cell.length_a   1.000
_cell.length_b   1.000
_cell.length_c   1.000
_cell.angle_alpha   90.00
_cell.angle_beta   90.00
_cell.angle_gamma   90.00
#
_symmetry.space_group_name_H-M   'P 1'
#
loop_
_entity.id
_entity.type
_entity.pdbx_description
1 polymer ?
#
loop_
_entity_poly.entity_id
_entity_poly.type
_entity_poly.pdbx_seq_one_letter_code
_entity_poly.pdbx_strand_id
1 'polypeptide(L)'
;MLGHMVYFTLKDSSDEAIQRLLASAKEHLTGHPGTAFFGVGTRTPDLLREVNDKEFHVALQVVFESRQAQDAYQVHERHEKFLATNRDNWAKVRVFDADLF
;
A
#
# COMPACT_ATOMS: atom_id res chain seq x y z
N MET A 1 5.69 -9.57 14.60
CA MET A 1 5.24 -8.41 13.79
C MET A 1 4.26 -8.86 12.71
N LEU A 2 3.51 -7.93 12.18
CA LEU A 2 2.57 -8.22 11.10
C LEU A 2 2.95 -7.42 9.85
N GLY A 3 3.20 -8.13 8.75
CA GLY A 3 3.46 -7.49 7.46
C GLY A 3 2.18 -7.33 6.66
N HIS A 4 1.88 -6.09 6.28
CA HIS A 4 0.69 -5.73 5.50
C HIS A 4 1.17 -5.20 4.15
N MET A 5 1.06 -6.05 3.11
CA MET A 5 1.57 -5.76 1.78
C MET A 5 0.40 -5.58 0.83
N VAL A 6 0.35 -4.44 0.15
CA VAL A 6 -0.77 -4.08 -0.73
C VAL A 6 -0.23 -3.71 -2.11
N TYR A 7 -0.83 -4.28 -3.15
CA TYR A 7 -0.43 -4.03 -4.53
C TYR A 7 -1.60 -3.50 -5.32
N PHE A 8 -1.43 -2.32 -5.93
CA PHE A 8 -2.48 -1.60 -6.63
C PHE A 8 -2.26 -1.66 -8.14
N THR A 9 -3.28 -2.12 -8.85
CA THR A 9 -3.38 -1.97 -10.30
C THR A 9 -4.35 -0.83 -10.57
N LEU A 10 -3.91 0.19 -11.31
CA LEU A 10 -4.68 1.41 -11.52
C LEU A 10 -5.40 1.38 -12.87
N LYS A 11 -6.57 1.99 -12.93
CA LYS A 11 -7.30 2.22 -14.20
C LYS A 11 -6.56 3.24 -15.04
N ASP A 12 -6.28 4.41 -14.47
CA ASP A 12 -5.37 5.39 -15.04
C ASP A 12 -4.00 5.17 -14.38
N SER A 13 -3.06 4.64 -15.14
CA SER A 13 -1.71 4.34 -14.69
C SER A 13 -0.67 5.31 -15.26
N SER A 14 -1.10 6.52 -15.59
CA SER A 14 -0.19 7.59 -15.98
C SER A 14 0.77 7.93 -14.85
N ASP A 15 1.91 8.54 -15.20
CA ASP A 15 2.88 8.96 -14.18
C ASP A 15 2.24 9.90 -13.17
N GLU A 16 1.36 10.79 -13.60
CA GLU A 16 0.66 11.71 -12.71
C GLU A 16 -0.23 10.98 -11.71
N ALA A 17 -1.00 10.00 -12.18
CA ALA A 17 -1.89 9.22 -11.33
C ALA A 17 -1.09 8.39 -10.32
N ILE A 18 0.01 7.79 -10.76
CA ILE A 18 0.91 7.04 -9.87
C ILE A 18 1.47 7.97 -8.79
N GLN A 19 1.99 9.13 -9.17
CA GLN A 19 2.56 10.08 -8.21
C GLN A 19 1.51 10.58 -7.21
N ARG A 20 0.25 10.78 -7.65
CA ARG A 20 -0.82 11.16 -6.72
C ARG A 20 -1.07 10.08 -5.68
N LEU A 21 -1.09 8.82 -6.09
CA LEU A 21 -1.30 7.71 -5.14
C LEU A 21 -0.14 7.62 -4.14
N LEU A 22 1.11 7.74 -4.63
CA LEU A 22 2.28 7.73 -3.75
C LEU A 22 2.22 8.87 -2.72
N ALA A 23 1.90 10.08 -3.17
CA ALA A 23 1.81 11.24 -2.29
C ALA A 23 0.69 11.07 -1.25
N SER A 24 -0.47 10.58 -1.66
CA SER A 24 -1.60 10.34 -0.78
C SER A 24 -1.28 9.28 0.28
N ALA A 25 -0.59 8.21 -0.12
CA ALA A 25 -0.15 7.17 0.82
C ALA A 25 0.81 7.75 1.87
N LYS A 26 1.77 8.54 1.45
CA LYS A 26 2.71 9.17 2.37
C LYS A 26 2.00 10.13 3.34
N GLU A 27 1.00 10.86 2.86
CA GLU A 27 0.26 11.80 3.68
C GLU A 27 -0.60 11.10 4.74
N HIS A 28 -1.31 10.05 4.35
CA HIS A 28 -2.37 9.46 5.18
C HIS A 28 -1.96 8.19 5.91
N LEU A 29 -0.97 7.47 5.41
CA LEU A 29 -0.65 6.13 5.91
C LEU A 29 0.66 6.07 6.70
N THR A 30 1.36 7.18 6.87
CA THR A 30 2.57 7.26 7.70
C THR A 30 2.24 7.71 9.12
N GLY A 31 3.12 7.39 10.04
CA GLY A 31 3.05 7.91 11.41
C GLY A 31 1.98 7.30 12.29
N HIS A 32 1.34 6.21 11.86
CA HIS A 32 0.37 5.52 12.70
C HIS A 32 1.09 4.81 13.85
N PRO A 33 0.51 4.86 15.07
CA PRO A 33 1.13 4.18 16.21
C PRO A 33 1.35 2.69 15.95
N GLY A 34 2.49 2.18 16.36
CA GLY A 34 2.83 0.78 16.20
C GLY A 34 3.35 0.40 14.81
N THR A 35 3.64 1.39 13.96
CA THR A 35 4.26 1.14 12.66
C THR A 35 5.77 0.94 12.83
N ALA A 36 6.25 -0.25 12.50
CA ALA A 36 7.68 -0.57 12.54
C ALA A 36 8.38 -0.18 11.24
N PHE A 37 7.68 -0.26 10.10
CA PHE A 37 8.22 0.10 8.80
C PHE A 37 7.08 0.57 7.88
N PHE A 38 7.36 1.58 7.09
CA PHE A 38 6.46 2.05 6.02
C PHE A 38 7.27 2.26 4.76
N GLY A 39 6.75 1.74 3.63
CA GLY A 39 7.32 2.01 2.31
C GLY A 39 6.22 2.00 1.27
N VAL A 40 6.32 2.91 0.32
CA VAL A 40 5.43 2.94 -0.83
C VAL A 40 6.23 3.32 -2.07
N GLY A 41 5.97 2.63 -3.17
CA GLY A 41 6.75 2.84 -4.39
C GLY A 41 6.13 2.16 -5.59
N THR A 42 6.90 2.08 -6.65
CA THR A 42 6.46 1.53 -7.93
C THR A 42 7.11 0.18 -8.20
N ARG A 43 6.51 -0.58 -9.12
CA ARG A 43 7.07 -1.85 -9.55
C ARG A 43 8.47 -1.63 -10.15
N THR A 44 9.42 -2.49 -9.78
CA THR A 44 10.75 -2.48 -10.37
C THR A 44 10.66 -2.96 -11.82
N PRO A 45 10.93 -2.10 -12.82
CA PRO A 45 10.53 -2.38 -14.19
C PRO A 45 11.35 -3.47 -14.89
N ASP A 46 12.59 -3.71 -14.48
CA ASP A 46 13.47 -4.67 -15.11
C ASP A 46 13.50 -6.06 -14.46
N LEU A 47 12.76 -6.25 -13.37
CA LEU A 47 12.62 -7.56 -12.75
C LEU A 47 11.43 -8.29 -13.37
N LEU A 48 11.71 -9.02 -14.44
CA LEU A 48 10.69 -9.62 -15.31
C LEU A 48 10.79 -11.15 -15.36
N ARG A 49 11.23 -11.78 -14.26
CA ARG A 49 11.25 -13.23 -14.17
C ARG A 49 9.83 -13.79 -14.24
N GLU A 50 9.69 -15.05 -14.64
CA GLU A 50 8.40 -15.70 -14.74
C GLU A 50 7.60 -15.61 -13.42
N VAL A 51 8.29 -15.72 -12.28
CA VAL A 51 7.65 -15.67 -10.96
C VAL A 51 7.30 -14.25 -10.49
N ASN A 52 7.81 -13.22 -11.18
CA ASN A 52 7.47 -11.85 -10.80
C ASN A 52 6.05 -11.52 -11.27
N ASP A 53 5.24 -11.01 -10.35
CA ASP A 53 3.96 -10.43 -10.71
C ASP A 53 4.23 -9.06 -11.37
N LYS A 54 3.65 -8.83 -12.54
CA LYS A 54 3.88 -7.62 -13.33
C LYS A 54 2.60 -6.79 -13.47
N GLU A 55 1.53 -7.20 -12.79
CA GLU A 55 0.21 -6.59 -12.96
C GLU A 55 -0.11 -5.51 -11.95
N PHE A 56 0.88 -4.97 -11.27
CA PHE A 56 0.63 -3.86 -10.35
C PHE A 56 1.47 -2.65 -10.72
N HIS A 57 1.02 -1.46 -10.32
CA HIS A 57 1.72 -0.20 -10.57
C HIS A 57 2.36 0.36 -9.31
N VAL A 58 1.69 0.19 -8.16
CA VAL A 58 2.15 0.74 -6.88
C VAL A 58 2.12 -0.36 -5.82
N ALA A 59 3.18 -0.39 -5.01
CA ALA A 59 3.29 -1.28 -3.86
C ALA A 59 3.32 -0.47 -2.58
N LEU A 60 2.56 -0.91 -1.60
CA LEU A 60 2.55 -0.36 -0.24
C LEU A 60 2.98 -1.47 0.71
N GLN A 61 3.96 -1.18 1.55
CA GLN A 61 4.41 -2.14 2.55
C GLN A 61 4.41 -1.46 3.91
N VAL A 62 3.57 -1.96 4.79
CA VAL A 62 3.52 -1.48 6.18
C VAL A 62 3.74 -2.67 7.10
N VAL A 63 4.69 -2.54 8.00
CA VAL A 63 4.94 -3.56 9.02
C VAL A 63 4.52 -2.98 10.36
N PHE A 64 3.62 -3.68 11.04
CA PHE A 64 3.13 -3.30 12.37
C PHE A 64 3.76 -4.14 13.45
N GLU A 65 3.97 -3.53 14.61
CA GLU A 65 4.52 -4.23 15.77
C GLU A 65 3.57 -5.31 16.31
N SER A 66 2.25 -5.14 16.07
CA SER A 66 1.22 -6.04 16.57
C SER A 66 -0.02 -6.01 15.69
N ARG A 67 -0.88 -7.02 15.86
CA ARG A 67 -2.20 -7.05 15.25
C ARG A 67 -3.06 -5.89 15.71
N GLN A 68 -2.93 -5.49 16.98
CA GLN A 68 -3.70 -4.37 17.52
C GLN A 68 -3.36 -3.07 16.81
N ALA A 69 -2.09 -2.86 16.50
CA ALA A 69 -1.66 -1.67 15.76
C ALA A 69 -2.28 -1.65 14.36
N GLN A 70 -2.31 -2.79 13.68
CA GLN A 70 -2.96 -2.87 12.37
C GLN A 70 -4.46 -2.63 12.46
N ASP A 71 -5.13 -3.22 13.43
CA ASP A 71 -6.57 -3.03 13.60
C ASP A 71 -6.92 -1.54 13.79
N ALA A 72 -6.13 -0.83 14.61
CA ALA A 72 -6.30 0.60 14.83
C ALA A 72 -6.05 1.40 13.53
N TYR A 73 -5.04 1.02 12.76
CA TYR A 73 -4.72 1.64 11.47
C TYR A 73 -5.90 1.49 10.49
N GLN A 74 -6.50 0.30 10.40
CA GLN A 74 -7.56 0.02 9.44
C GLN A 74 -8.82 0.86 9.66
N VAL A 75 -9.10 1.25 10.90
CA VAL A 75 -10.29 2.05 11.23
C VAL A 75 -9.98 3.52 11.49
N HIS A 76 -8.73 3.92 11.32
CA HIS A 76 -8.32 5.29 11.56
C HIS A 76 -8.88 6.24 10.49
N GLU A 77 -9.25 7.45 10.89
CA GLU A 77 -9.80 8.46 10.00
C GLU A 77 -8.89 8.75 8.81
N ARG A 78 -7.58 8.80 9.02
CA ARG A 78 -6.61 9.04 7.94
C ARG A 78 -6.61 7.91 6.91
N HIS A 79 -6.75 6.66 7.37
CA HIS A 79 -6.84 5.51 6.47
C HIS A 79 -8.13 5.59 5.64
N GLU A 80 -9.24 5.96 6.25
CA GLU A 80 -10.50 6.13 5.53
C GLU A 80 -10.43 7.23 4.49
N LYS A 81 -9.75 8.34 4.80
CA LYS A 81 -9.50 9.40 3.83
C LYS A 81 -8.69 8.91 2.64
N PHE A 82 -7.67 8.11 2.89
CA PHE A 82 -6.88 7.52 1.81
C PHE A 82 -7.75 6.68 0.88
N LEU A 83 -8.59 5.83 1.44
CA LEU A 83 -9.51 5.01 0.64
C LEU A 83 -10.48 5.87 -0.17
N ALA A 84 -11.10 6.85 0.46
CA ALA A 84 -12.09 7.71 -0.20
C ALA A 84 -11.48 8.50 -1.36
N THR A 85 -10.26 8.96 -1.20
CA THR A 85 -9.57 9.77 -2.21
C THR A 85 -9.13 8.94 -3.42
N ASN A 86 -8.75 7.68 -3.21
CA ASN A 86 -7.99 6.93 -4.22
C ASN A 86 -8.74 5.74 -4.84
N ARG A 87 -9.77 5.19 -4.16
CA ARG A 87 -10.38 3.93 -4.57
C ARG A 87 -10.96 3.93 -5.98
N ASP A 88 -11.45 5.07 -6.46
CA ASP A 88 -12.11 5.14 -7.76
C ASP A 88 -11.16 4.86 -8.93
N ASN A 89 -9.85 5.05 -8.73
CA ASN A 89 -8.85 4.74 -9.74
C ASN A 89 -8.27 3.34 -9.62
N TRP A 90 -8.72 2.53 -8.68
CA TRP A 90 -8.20 1.17 -8.52
C TRP A 90 -8.96 0.20 -9.41
N ALA A 91 -8.23 -0.45 -10.31
CA ALA A 91 -8.79 -1.57 -11.09
C ALA A 91 -8.75 -2.86 -10.28
N LYS A 92 -7.69 -3.04 -9.45
CA LYS A 92 -7.50 -4.24 -8.65
C LYS A 92 -6.60 -3.92 -7.46
N VAL A 93 -6.94 -4.46 -6.32
CA VAL A 93 -6.11 -4.35 -5.10
C VAL A 93 -5.87 -5.77 -4.57
N ARG A 94 -4.61 -6.10 -4.31
CA ARG A 94 -4.24 -7.39 -3.73
C ARG A 94 -3.55 -7.13 -2.40
N VAL A 95 -4.00 -7.80 -1.35
CA VAL A 95 -3.49 -7.63 0.02
C VAL A 95 -2.90 -8.95 0.51
N PHE A 96 -1.72 -8.88 1.06
CA PHE A 96 -1.05 -10.02 1.67
C PHE A 96 -0.69 -9.65 3.11
N ASP A 97 -1.38 -10.27 4.05
CA ASP A 97 -1.10 -10.10 5.48
C ASP A 97 -0.41 -11.34 5.99
N ALA A 98 0.74 -11.17 6.65
CA ALA A 98 1.53 -12.28 7.15
C ALA A 98 2.13 -11.96 8.51
N ASP A 99 2.19 -12.96 9.37
CA ASP A 99 2.93 -12.84 10.63
C ASP A 99 4.42 -12.99 10.34
N LEU A 100 5.21 -12.03 10.83
CA LEU A 100 6.65 -12.01 10.60
C LEU A 100 7.39 -12.28 11.91
N PHE A 101 8.41 -13.09 11.81
CA PHE A 101 9.20 -13.53 12.97
C PHE A 101 10.64 -13.06 12.91
#